data_f0fbd43674421894832d08f07de15983
#
_entry.id   f0fbd43674421894832d08f07de15983
#
_cell.length_a   1.000
_cell.length_b   1.000
_cell.length_c   1.000
_cell.angle_alpha   90.00
_cell.angle_beta   90.00
_cell.angle_gamma   90.00
#
_symmetry.space_group_name_H-M   'P 1'
#
loop_
_entity.id
_entity.type
_entity.pdbx_description
1 polymer ?
#
loop_
_entity_poly.entity_id
_entity_poly.type
_entity_poly.pdbx_seq_one_letter_code
_entity_poly.pdbx_strand_id
1 'polypeptide(L)'
;MTDKVLAIIPAAGIGERFQSDIPKQYEYLDGQSVIEKTIKPFIESEFISKILIAVSKSDNFIKEQNFFDNEKVEIVEGGQTRAISVLNAINETNENYDYVITHDAARPNITAKDLVTIYEKITSSKSDCSFFYKPVVDSIKESKSNKTINKQDYYLVQTPQISKFNKLKSSLAYLIDQKIDVPDESFVMESQGYHVSKIEGKASNIKITYNHDLNLLRKLNSRVGSGFDLHTYKPGTGFIIGGYMLQCDYAIEAHSDGDVLLHSIADSILGAAALGDIGIFFSDKDPSNKGLDSKEIINFCLEKIHEMNLEICNVDATIICESPKISPHRNNIIDSLSEILKISKSNIGLKATTSEKIGIIGEHKAIAVQSLVNLKEIL
;
A
#
# COMPACT_ATOMS: atom_id res chain seq x y z
N MET A 1 25.91 -27.82 0.46
CA MET A 1 25.91 -26.64 1.36
C MET A 1 25.07 -25.58 0.68
N THR A 2 24.10 -25.04 1.33
CA THR A 2 23.32 -23.90 0.80
C THR A 2 24.17 -22.65 0.96
N ASP A 3 24.31 -21.84 -0.10
CA ASP A 3 25.05 -20.59 -0.07
C ASP A 3 24.55 -19.69 1.07
N LYS A 4 25.46 -18.99 1.74
CA LYS A 4 25.15 -18.05 2.81
C LYS A 4 25.01 -16.65 2.23
N VAL A 5 23.81 -16.07 2.30
CA VAL A 5 23.47 -14.79 1.69
C VAL A 5 23.18 -13.74 2.76
N LEU A 6 23.90 -12.62 2.70
CA LEU A 6 23.66 -11.42 3.52
C LEU A 6 22.78 -10.44 2.73
N ALA A 7 21.79 -9.85 3.36
CA ALA A 7 21.10 -8.68 2.83
C ALA A 7 21.54 -7.40 3.53
N ILE A 8 21.72 -6.31 2.78
CA ILE A 8 22.06 -4.98 3.32
C ILE A 8 21.05 -3.96 2.79
N ILE A 9 20.43 -3.24 3.71
CA ILE A 9 19.44 -2.20 3.44
C ILE A 9 19.99 -0.85 3.91
N PRO A 10 20.62 -0.04 3.02
CA PRO A 10 21.07 1.30 3.38
C PRO A 10 19.87 2.22 3.59
N ALA A 11 19.67 2.66 4.83
CA ALA A 11 18.57 3.49 5.31
C ALA A 11 19.02 4.77 6.04
N ALA A 12 20.32 5.10 6.01
CA ALA A 12 20.88 6.26 6.73
C ALA A 12 20.57 7.63 6.08
N GLY A 13 20.00 7.64 4.86
CA GLY A 13 19.70 8.89 4.16
C GLY A 13 18.47 9.59 4.72
N ILE A 14 18.59 10.90 4.99
CA ILE A 14 17.50 11.75 5.51
C ILE A 14 16.48 12.16 4.46
N GLY A 15 16.75 11.91 3.17
CA GLY A 15 15.76 12.13 2.10
C GLY A 15 15.46 13.62 1.80
N GLU A 16 16.44 14.50 1.76
CA GLU A 16 16.28 15.97 1.55
C GLU A 16 15.29 16.35 0.44
N ARG A 17 15.22 15.57 -0.65
CA ARG A 17 14.32 15.80 -1.78
C ARG A 17 12.86 15.47 -1.49
N PHE A 18 12.59 14.72 -0.42
CA PHE A 18 11.25 14.27 -0.06
C PHE A 18 10.46 15.36 0.68
N GLN A 19 11.15 16.26 1.39
CA GLN A 19 10.57 17.43 2.07
C GLN A 19 9.45 17.08 3.07
N SER A 20 9.69 16.09 3.94
CA SER A 20 8.81 15.72 5.05
C SER A 20 9.59 15.77 6.37
N ASP A 21 8.87 15.95 7.48
CA ASP A 21 9.41 15.88 8.84
C ASP A 21 9.83 14.45 9.23
N ILE A 22 9.25 13.45 8.56
CA ILE A 22 9.57 12.04 8.74
C ILE A 22 10.44 11.57 7.57
N PRO A 23 11.57 10.86 7.81
CA PRO A 23 12.35 10.29 6.73
C PRO A 23 11.50 9.33 5.88
N LYS A 24 11.59 9.46 4.57
CA LYS A 24 10.71 8.79 3.58
C LYS A 24 10.57 7.28 3.76
N GLN A 25 11.58 6.61 4.31
CA GLN A 25 11.54 5.17 4.58
C GLN A 25 10.60 4.81 5.74
N TYR A 26 10.21 5.78 6.57
CA TYR A 26 9.26 5.61 7.67
C TYR A 26 7.86 6.15 7.37
N GLU A 27 7.67 6.75 6.19
CA GLU A 27 6.34 7.12 5.71
C GLU A 27 5.45 5.87 5.54
N TYR A 28 4.15 6.06 5.75
CA TYR A 28 3.19 4.97 5.69
C TYR A 28 2.69 4.71 4.26
N LEU A 29 2.58 3.43 3.92
CA LEU A 29 2.01 2.91 2.69
C LEU A 29 1.22 1.63 3.01
N ASP A 30 -0.10 1.62 2.83
CA ASP A 30 -1.01 0.50 3.14
C ASP A 30 -0.91 0.02 4.61
N GLY A 31 -0.88 0.94 5.56
CA GLY A 31 -0.86 0.63 6.99
C GLY A 31 0.47 0.10 7.54
N GLN A 32 1.54 0.12 6.73
CA GLN A 32 2.91 -0.23 7.13
C GLN A 32 3.88 0.86 6.69
N SER A 33 5.01 0.99 7.36
CA SER A 33 6.04 1.90 6.86
C SER A 33 6.66 1.39 5.57
N VAL A 34 7.19 2.30 4.75
CA VAL A 34 7.88 1.96 3.49
C VAL A 34 9.00 0.94 3.74
N ILE A 35 9.77 1.10 4.83
CA ILE A 35 10.86 0.18 5.16
C ILE A 35 10.35 -1.19 5.60
N GLU A 36 9.24 -1.27 6.34
CA GLU A 36 8.61 -2.54 6.70
C GLU A 36 8.19 -3.33 5.46
N LYS A 37 7.52 -2.67 4.51
CA LYS A 37 7.17 -3.29 3.23
C LYS A 37 8.39 -3.73 2.43
N THR A 38 9.45 -2.90 2.45
CA THR A 38 10.71 -3.21 1.75
C THR A 38 11.41 -4.44 2.34
N ILE A 39 11.45 -4.58 3.66
CA ILE A 39 12.21 -5.63 4.34
C ILE A 39 11.45 -6.95 4.40
N LYS A 40 10.13 -6.92 4.44
CA LYS A 40 9.28 -8.11 4.58
C LYS A 40 9.68 -9.26 3.66
N PRO A 41 9.87 -9.11 2.33
CA PRO A 41 10.30 -10.21 1.46
C PRO A 41 11.67 -10.79 1.81
N PHE A 42 12.58 -9.98 2.38
CA PHE A 42 13.90 -10.45 2.82
C PHE A 42 13.81 -11.30 4.08
N ILE A 43 12.95 -10.93 5.03
CA ILE A 43 12.70 -11.73 6.23
C ILE A 43 12.08 -13.09 5.88
N GLU A 44 11.12 -13.09 4.95
CA GLU A 44 10.41 -14.29 4.49
C GLU A 44 11.28 -15.21 3.61
N SER A 45 12.40 -14.73 3.07
CA SER A 45 13.29 -15.52 2.22
C SER A 45 14.12 -16.50 3.04
N GLU A 46 14.02 -17.80 2.72
CA GLU A 46 14.76 -18.87 3.42
C GLU A 46 16.27 -18.84 3.15
N PHE A 47 16.69 -18.40 1.95
CA PHE A 47 18.10 -18.36 1.58
C PHE A 47 18.85 -17.13 2.12
N ILE A 48 18.16 -16.13 2.66
CA ILE A 48 18.78 -14.98 3.31
C ILE A 48 19.01 -15.30 4.79
N SER A 49 20.29 -15.34 5.16
CA SER A 49 20.72 -15.74 6.49
C SER A 49 20.65 -14.60 7.48
N LYS A 50 20.92 -13.36 7.04
CA LYS A 50 20.99 -12.16 7.88
C LYS A 50 20.64 -10.91 7.07
N ILE A 51 20.08 -9.92 7.74
CA ILE A 51 19.70 -8.63 7.17
C ILE A 51 20.34 -7.53 8.03
N LEU A 52 21.24 -6.73 7.45
CA LEU A 52 21.81 -5.56 8.10
C LEU A 52 21.13 -4.30 7.58
N ILE A 53 20.57 -3.50 8.49
CA ILE A 53 19.95 -2.24 8.16
C ILE A 53 20.86 -1.12 8.64
N ALA A 54 21.44 -0.39 7.68
CA ALA A 54 22.36 0.69 7.99
C ALA A 54 21.58 2.01 8.15
N VAL A 55 21.43 2.49 9.38
CA VAL A 55 20.66 3.70 9.73
C VAL A 55 21.58 4.84 10.17
N SER A 56 21.06 6.06 10.21
CA SER A 56 21.77 7.20 10.81
C SER A 56 21.96 6.99 12.30
N LYS A 57 23.08 7.46 12.86
CA LYS A 57 23.32 7.43 14.31
C LYS A 57 22.22 8.14 15.12
N SER A 58 21.57 9.13 14.54
CA SER A 58 20.48 9.90 15.15
C SER A 58 19.10 9.36 14.81
N ASP A 59 18.99 8.16 14.22
CA ASP A 59 17.71 7.58 13.84
C ASP A 59 16.93 7.11 15.07
N ASN A 60 15.78 7.70 15.30
CA ASN A 60 14.88 7.37 16.41
C ASN A 60 13.68 6.51 15.97
N PHE A 61 13.42 6.40 14.65
CA PHE A 61 12.23 5.72 14.10
C PHE A 61 12.42 4.23 13.94
N ILE A 62 13.66 3.76 13.79
CA ILE A 62 13.94 2.34 13.50
C ILE A 62 13.44 1.40 14.60
N LYS A 63 13.47 1.84 15.86
CA LYS A 63 13.04 1.04 17.02
C LYS A 63 11.53 0.84 17.09
N GLU A 64 10.77 1.66 16.40
CA GLU A 64 9.30 1.60 16.35
C GLU A 64 8.79 0.62 15.28
N GLN A 65 9.69 0.06 14.47
CA GLN A 65 9.31 -0.81 13.36
C GLN A 65 9.05 -2.24 13.83
N ASN A 66 8.01 -2.87 13.29
CA ASN A 66 7.56 -4.22 13.67
C ASN A 66 8.61 -5.33 13.49
N PHE A 67 9.62 -5.09 12.66
CA PHE A 67 10.71 -6.04 12.42
C PHE A 67 11.91 -5.87 13.36
N PHE A 68 11.93 -4.87 14.23
CA PHE A 68 13.11 -4.50 15.02
C PHE A 68 13.67 -5.66 15.85
N ASP A 69 12.81 -6.47 16.43
CA ASP A 69 13.18 -7.63 17.25
C ASP A 69 13.26 -8.95 16.44
N ASN A 70 13.26 -8.89 15.11
CA ASN A 70 13.37 -10.10 14.29
C ASN A 70 14.79 -10.67 14.32
N GLU A 71 14.94 -11.97 14.58
CA GLU A 71 16.24 -12.64 14.74
C GLU A 71 17.18 -12.54 13.53
N LYS A 72 16.64 -12.37 12.32
CA LYS A 72 17.44 -12.17 11.11
C LYS A 72 17.93 -10.73 10.96
N VAL A 73 17.34 -9.77 11.68
CA VAL A 73 17.60 -8.33 11.49
C VAL A 73 18.59 -7.82 12.51
N GLU A 74 19.58 -7.07 12.04
CA GLU A 74 20.53 -6.33 12.89
C GLU A 74 20.66 -4.90 12.38
N ILE A 75 20.66 -3.95 13.31
CA ILE A 75 20.79 -2.54 13.00
C ILE A 75 22.26 -2.13 13.15
N VAL A 76 22.80 -1.47 12.13
CA VAL A 76 24.18 -1.01 12.10
C VAL A 76 24.25 0.49 11.81
N GLU A 77 25.34 1.15 12.21
CA GLU A 77 25.54 2.56 11.90
C GLU A 77 25.93 2.72 10.42
N GLY A 78 25.12 3.48 9.67
CA GLY A 78 25.41 3.87 8.30
C GLY A 78 26.47 4.96 8.20
N GLY A 79 26.69 5.45 6.99
CA GLY A 79 27.66 6.49 6.68
C GLY A 79 27.04 7.69 5.96
N GLN A 80 27.89 8.65 5.59
CA GLN A 80 27.47 9.88 4.91
C GLN A 80 26.90 9.64 3.49
N THR A 81 27.28 8.53 2.87
CA THR A 81 26.77 8.13 1.55
C THR A 81 26.20 6.72 1.60
N ARG A 82 25.40 6.36 0.56
CA ARG A 82 24.87 5.01 0.40
C ARG A 82 26.00 3.97 0.35
N ALA A 83 27.04 4.25 -0.40
CA ALA A 83 28.21 3.37 -0.53
C ALA A 83 28.93 3.14 0.82
N ILE A 84 29.15 4.22 1.59
CA ILE A 84 29.76 4.11 2.92
C ILE A 84 28.86 3.32 3.87
N SER A 85 27.54 3.50 3.80
CA SER A 85 26.58 2.73 4.61
C SER A 85 26.66 1.23 4.31
N VAL A 86 26.79 0.86 3.02
CA VAL A 86 26.96 -0.54 2.62
C VAL A 86 28.30 -1.09 3.09
N LEU A 87 29.38 -0.32 2.97
CA LEU A 87 30.72 -0.76 3.43
C LEU A 87 30.76 -0.92 4.96
N ASN A 88 30.17 0.00 5.70
CA ASN A 88 30.06 -0.10 7.17
C ASN A 88 29.32 -1.39 7.56
N ALA A 89 28.17 -1.65 6.95
CA ALA A 89 27.39 -2.86 7.20
C ALA A 89 28.21 -4.14 6.87
N ILE A 90 28.95 -4.16 5.77
CA ILE A 90 29.86 -5.28 5.42
C ILE A 90 30.95 -5.47 6.50
N ASN A 91 31.47 -4.39 7.05
CA ASN A 91 32.56 -4.47 8.02
C ASN A 91 32.10 -4.84 9.43
N GLU A 92 30.85 -4.56 9.80
CA GLU A 92 30.25 -4.97 11.08
C GLU A 92 30.05 -6.50 11.17
N THR A 93 29.96 -7.20 10.04
CA THR A 93 29.84 -8.66 10.10
C THR A 93 31.19 -9.36 10.23
N ASN A 94 31.29 -10.24 11.22
CA ASN A 94 32.45 -11.13 11.43
C ASN A 94 32.30 -12.47 10.70
N GLU A 95 31.20 -12.66 9.97
CA GLU A 95 30.89 -13.91 9.30
C GLU A 95 31.28 -13.84 7.81
N ASN A 96 31.58 -15.00 7.25
CA ASN A 96 31.79 -15.14 5.81
C ASN A 96 30.47 -15.46 5.13
N TYR A 97 30.18 -14.73 4.06
CA TYR A 97 29.05 -14.95 3.17
C TYR A 97 29.54 -15.26 1.76
N ASP A 98 28.76 -16.01 1.00
CA ASP A 98 29.04 -16.26 -0.40
C ASP A 98 28.59 -15.08 -1.26
N TYR A 99 27.40 -14.54 -0.92
CA TYR A 99 26.78 -13.41 -1.62
C TYR A 99 26.29 -12.35 -0.67
N VAL A 100 26.20 -11.12 -1.19
CA VAL A 100 25.52 -10.00 -0.55
C VAL A 100 24.51 -9.40 -1.49
N ILE A 101 23.28 -9.20 -1.01
CA ILE A 101 22.20 -8.47 -1.70
C ILE A 101 22.07 -7.10 -1.09
N THR A 102 22.15 -6.04 -1.90
CA THR A 102 21.88 -4.68 -1.48
C THR A 102 20.55 -4.20 -2.05
N HIS A 103 19.75 -3.52 -1.25
CA HIS A 103 18.46 -2.99 -1.69
C HIS A 103 18.13 -1.66 -1.04
N ASP A 104 17.59 -0.73 -1.84
CA ASP A 104 17.22 0.59 -1.34
C ASP A 104 16.03 0.51 -0.38
N ALA A 105 16.13 1.05 0.83
CA ALA A 105 15.07 1.09 1.86
C ALA A 105 13.76 1.74 1.37
N ALA A 106 13.82 2.52 0.30
CA ALA A 106 12.68 3.24 -0.27
C ALA A 106 12.15 2.63 -1.58
N ARG A 107 12.24 1.30 -1.75
CA ARG A 107 11.63 0.54 -2.86
C ARG A 107 10.73 -0.58 -2.32
N PRO A 108 9.50 -0.25 -1.88
CA PRO A 108 8.64 -1.19 -1.16
C PRO A 108 8.00 -2.29 -2.03
N ASN A 109 8.09 -2.20 -3.36
CA ASN A 109 7.40 -3.11 -4.28
C ASN A 109 8.26 -4.28 -4.79
N ILE A 110 9.28 -4.67 -4.01
CA ILE A 110 10.03 -5.90 -4.23
C ILE A 110 9.25 -7.10 -3.65
N THR A 111 9.39 -8.26 -4.26
CA THR A 111 8.74 -9.50 -3.82
C THR A 111 9.75 -10.61 -3.55
N ALA A 112 9.36 -11.63 -2.78
CA ALA A 112 10.20 -12.82 -2.57
C ALA A 112 10.61 -13.51 -3.89
N LYS A 113 9.71 -13.51 -4.89
CA LYS A 113 10.01 -14.03 -6.24
C LYS A 113 11.14 -13.25 -6.92
N ASP A 114 11.20 -11.93 -6.74
CA ASP A 114 12.27 -11.12 -7.33
C ASP A 114 13.62 -11.45 -6.67
N LEU A 115 13.63 -11.71 -5.36
CA LEU A 115 14.83 -12.13 -4.64
C LEU A 115 15.33 -13.50 -5.12
N VAL A 116 14.44 -14.47 -5.31
CA VAL A 116 14.77 -15.78 -5.89
C VAL A 116 15.32 -15.60 -7.31
N THR A 117 14.65 -14.79 -8.15
CA THR A 117 15.06 -14.55 -9.54
C THR A 117 16.48 -13.99 -9.64
N ILE A 118 16.86 -13.03 -8.79
CA ILE A 118 18.20 -12.43 -8.85
C ILE A 118 19.27 -13.40 -8.31
N TYR A 119 18.93 -14.21 -7.30
CA TYR A 119 19.81 -15.25 -6.76
C TYR A 119 20.06 -16.36 -7.79
N GLU A 120 19.04 -16.86 -8.44
CA GLU A 120 19.17 -17.85 -9.52
C GLU A 120 19.99 -17.30 -10.69
N LYS A 121 19.84 -16.02 -11.01
CA LYS A 121 20.59 -15.38 -12.09
C LYS A 121 22.09 -15.38 -11.81
N ILE A 122 22.53 -14.94 -10.63
CA ILE A 122 23.97 -14.87 -10.33
C ILE A 122 24.59 -16.27 -10.27
N THR A 123 23.87 -17.25 -9.71
CA THR A 123 24.35 -18.63 -9.60
C THR A 123 24.43 -19.33 -10.95
N SER A 124 23.43 -19.18 -11.81
CA SER A 124 23.37 -19.83 -13.13
C SER A 124 24.32 -19.20 -14.17
N SER A 125 24.42 -17.85 -14.17
CA SER A 125 25.27 -17.13 -15.16
C SER A 125 26.75 -17.13 -14.81
N LYS A 126 27.13 -17.60 -13.62
CA LYS A 126 28.49 -17.53 -13.07
C LYS A 126 29.05 -16.11 -13.06
N SER A 127 28.16 -15.10 -13.00
CA SER A 127 28.55 -13.69 -12.89
C SER A 127 29.05 -13.39 -11.48
N ASP A 128 29.72 -12.26 -11.34
CA ASP A 128 30.22 -11.76 -10.07
C ASP A 128 29.25 -10.79 -9.42
N CYS A 129 28.37 -10.21 -10.25
CA CYS A 129 27.25 -9.35 -9.84
C CYS A 129 26.07 -9.54 -10.78
N SER A 130 24.86 -9.36 -10.23
CA SER A 130 23.62 -9.29 -11.02
C SER A 130 22.73 -8.18 -10.47
N PHE A 131 22.02 -7.49 -11.35
CA PHE A 131 21.14 -6.40 -10.97
C PHE A 131 19.87 -6.34 -11.83
N PHE A 132 18.83 -5.68 -11.33
CA PHE A 132 17.63 -5.37 -12.10
C PHE A 132 17.78 -4.05 -12.85
N TYR A 133 17.22 -4.01 -14.07
CA TYR A 133 17.16 -2.80 -14.87
C TYR A 133 15.76 -2.61 -15.46
N LYS A 134 15.43 -1.39 -15.84
CA LYS A 134 14.27 -1.11 -16.72
C LYS A 134 14.71 -0.33 -17.95
N PRO A 135 14.10 -0.59 -19.13
CA PRO A 135 14.34 0.19 -20.33
C PRO A 135 13.93 1.65 -20.11
N VAL A 136 14.61 2.56 -20.80
CA VAL A 136 14.21 3.97 -20.85
C VAL A 136 13.11 4.13 -21.90
N VAL A 137 11.91 4.55 -21.46
CA VAL A 137 10.74 4.72 -22.34
C VAL A 137 10.63 6.14 -22.89
N ASP A 138 11.02 7.15 -22.12
CA ASP A 138 10.98 8.55 -22.53
C ASP A 138 12.19 8.95 -23.37
N SER A 139 12.09 10.08 -24.09
CA SER A 139 13.22 10.67 -24.76
C SER A 139 14.22 11.24 -23.76
N ILE A 140 15.51 10.94 -23.94
CA ILE A 140 16.58 11.46 -23.09
C ILE A 140 17.27 12.63 -23.81
N LYS A 141 17.48 13.71 -23.07
CA LYS A 141 18.32 14.84 -23.49
C LYS A 141 19.48 15.02 -22.52
N GLU A 142 20.64 15.28 -23.07
CA GLU A 142 21.78 15.70 -22.25
C GLU A 142 21.55 17.11 -21.71
N SER A 143 21.61 17.29 -20.39
CA SER A 143 21.24 18.55 -19.74
C SER A 143 22.13 19.74 -20.13
N LYS A 144 23.40 19.50 -20.46
CA LYS A 144 24.36 20.54 -20.81
C LYS A 144 24.21 21.00 -22.27
N SER A 145 23.96 20.09 -23.19
CA SER A 145 23.94 20.36 -24.64
C SER A 145 22.52 20.42 -25.23
N ASN A 146 21.49 20.06 -24.51
CA ASN A 146 20.11 19.84 -24.98
C ASN A 146 19.99 18.83 -26.14
N LYS A 147 21.04 18.10 -26.46
CA LYS A 147 21.00 17.10 -27.54
C LYS A 147 20.18 15.88 -27.09
N THR A 148 19.35 15.39 -27.99
CA THR A 148 18.67 14.11 -27.80
C THR A 148 19.66 12.99 -28.02
N ILE A 149 19.74 12.03 -27.08
CA ILE A 149 20.56 10.84 -27.17
C ILE A 149 19.70 9.62 -27.50
N ASN A 150 20.31 8.59 -28.09
CA ASN A 150 19.59 7.36 -28.41
C ASN A 150 19.27 6.60 -27.11
N LYS A 151 18.01 6.58 -26.72
CA LYS A 151 17.58 5.91 -25.47
C LYS A 151 17.77 4.39 -25.47
N GLN A 152 17.93 3.75 -26.63
CA GLN A 152 18.15 2.31 -26.75
C GLN A 152 19.52 1.87 -26.19
N ASP A 153 20.46 2.81 -26.08
CA ASP A 153 21.79 2.57 -25.55
C ASP A 153 21.84 2.71 -24.01
N TYR A 154 20.70 3.03 -23.38
CA TYR A 154 20.59 3.32 -21.95
C TYR A 154 19.51 2.51 -21.26
N TYR A 155 19.71 2.23 -19.99
CA TYR A 155 18.71 1.63 -19.10
C TYR A 155 18.86 2.20 -17.70
N LEU A 156 17.79 2.12 -16.92
CA LEU A 156 17.77 2.58 -15.53
C LEU A 156 18.06 1.38 -14.63
N VAL A 157 19.09 1.51 -13.81
CA VAL A 157 19.47 0.48 -12.83
C VAL A 157 18.51 0.52 -11.65
N GLN A 158 18.11 -0.66 -11.21
CA GLN A 158 17.27 -0.85 -10.02
C GLN A 158 17.99 -1.73 -8.99
N THR A 159 17.53 -1.71 -7.77
CA THR A 159 17.86 -2.71 -6.75
C THR A 159 16.67 -3.65 -6.54
N PRO A 160 16.86 -4.90 -6.06
CA PRO A 160 18.09 -5.46 -5.47
C PRO A 160 19.22 -5.65 -6.48
N GLN A 161 20.44 -5.58 -5.94
CA GLN A 161 21.67 -6.00 -6.63
C GLN A 161 22.34 -7.07 -5.79
N ILE A 162 22.78 -8.16 -6.39
CA ILE A 162 23.49 -9.25 -5.71
C ILE A 162 24.93 -9.35 -6.23
N SER A 163 25.89 -9.50 -5.34
CA SER A 163 27.30 -9.60 -5.66
C SER A 163 27.98 -10.69 -4.85
N LYS A 164 29.09 -11.23 -5.36
CA LYS A 164 30.00 -12.07 -4.55
C LYS A 164 30.56 -11.23 -3.41
N PHE A 165 30.37 -11.69 -2.19
CA PHE A 165 30.63 -10.93 -0.97
C PHE A 165 32.05 -10.35 -0.89
N ASN A 166 33.08 -11.21 -1.00
CA ASN A 166 34.47 -10.77 -0.86
C ASN A 166 34.92 -9.84 -1.99
N LYS A 167 34.41 -10.04 -3.21
CA LYS A 167 34.72 -9.17 -4.35
C LYS A 167 34.12 -7.78 -4.15
N LEU A 168 32.86 -7.71 -3.75
CA LEU A 168 32.24 -6.42 -3.47
C LEU A 168 32.94 -5.70 -2.31
N LYS A 169 33.21 -6.40 -1.20
CA LYS A 169 33.89 -5.83 -0.02
C LYS A 169 35.19 -5.16 -0.39
N SER A 170 36.10 -5.87 -1.07
CA SER A 170 37.42 -5.35 -1.44
C SER A 170 37.33 -4.19 -2.45
N SER A 171 36.46 -4.32 -3.46
CA SER A 171 36.32 -3.31 -4.50
C SER A 171 35.68 -2.02 -4.00
N LEU A 172 34.65 -2.15 -3.16
CA LEU A 172 33.97 -0.99 -2.57
C LEU A 172 34.90 -0.22 -1.62
N ALA A 173 35.65 -0.94 -0.78
CA ALA A 173 36.66 -0.32 0.08
C ALA A 173 37.72 0.43 -0.73
N TYR A 174 38.23 -0.17 -1.82
CA TYR A 174 39.20 0.46 -2.70
C TYR A 174 38.66 1.75 -3.34
N LEU A 175 37.45 1.71 -3.94
CA LEU A 175 36.90 2.88 -4.62
C LEU A 175 36.60 4.04 -3.65
N ILE A 176 36.14 3.73 -2.45
CA ILE A 176 35.91 4.74 -1.39
C ILE A 176 37.24 5.38 -0.96
N ASP A 177 38.29 4.60 -0.77
CA ASP A 177 39.63 5.10 -0.44
C ASP A 177 40.16 6.04 -1.54
N GLN A 178 39.92 5.70 -2.80
CA GLN A 178 40.26 6.53 -3.95
C GLN A 178 39.33 7.76 -4.13
N LYS A 179 38.34 7.96 -3.24
CA LYS A 179 37.34 9.05 -3.30
C LYS A 179 36.54 9.06 -4.61
N ILE A 180 36.32 7.90 -5.20
CA ILE A 180 35.49 7.75 -6.39
C ILE A 180 34.03 7.73 -5.94
N ASP A 181 33.19 8.51 -6.62
CA ASP A 181 31.74 8.49 -6.38
C ASP A 181 31.16 7.16 -6.85
N VAL A 182 30.47 6.47 -5.94
CA VAL A 182 29.91 5.13 -6.16
C VAL A 182 28.39 5.21 -6.18
N PRO A 183 27.75 5.15 -7.36
CA PRO A 183 26.30 5.22 -7.48
C PRO A 183 25.60 3.93 -7.01
N ASP A 184 26.17 2.76 -7.29
CA ASP A 184 25.61 1.44 -6.94
C ASP A 184 26.67 0.32 -7.01
N GLU A 185 26.28 -0.90 -6.63
CA GLU A 185 27.19 -2.05 -6.55
C GLU A 185 27.55 -2.60 -7.93
N SER A 186 26.68 -2.48 -8.93
CA SER A 186 27.02 -2.91 -10.29
C SER A 186 28.16 -2.07 -10.86
N PHE A 187 28.16 -0.76 -10.62
CA PHE A 187 29.27 0.13 -10.97
C PHE A 187 30.58 -0.29 -10.29
N VAL A 188 30.54 -0.65 -9.00
CA VAL A 188 31.72 -1.12 -8.27
C VAL A 188 32.32 -2.33 -8.96
N MET A 189 31.50 -3.30 -9.31
CA MET A 189 31.96 -4.54 -9.91
C MET A 189 32.45 -4.34 -11.36
N GLU A 190 31.75 -3.53 -12.14
CA GLU A 190 32.14 -3.17 -13.52
C GLU A 190 33.48 -2.43 -13.56
N SER A 191 33.70 -1.46 -12.66
CA SER A 191 34.93 -0.67 -12.60
C SER A 191 36.18 -1.51 -12.29
N GLN A 192 35.99 -2.67 -11.66
CA GLN A 192 37.06 -3.61 -11.36
C GLN A 192 37.16 -4.75 -12.39
N GLY A 193 36.42 -4.66 -13.50
CA GLY A 193 36.48 -5.63 -14.60
C GLY A 193 35.81 -6.98 -14.30
N TYR A 194 34.96 -7.05 -13.30
CA TYR A 194 34.19 -8.25 -12.98
C TYR A 194 33.03 -8.48 -13.95
N HIS A 195 32.64 -9.74 -14.10
CA HIS A 195 31.53 -10.11 -14.96
C HIS A 195 30.18 -9.75 -14.29
N VAL A 196 29.43 -8.84 -14.92
CA VAL A 196 28.14 -8.35 -14.43
C VAL A 196 27.01 -8.79 -15.36
N SER A 197 25.93 -9.31 -14.81
CA SER A 197 24.72 -9.69 -15.56
C SER A 197 23.52 -8.87 -15.13
N LYS A 198 22.56 -8.69 -16.03
CA LYS A 198 21.36 -7.91 -15.80
C LYS A 198 20.07 -8.68 -16.05
N ILE A 199 19.00 -8.28 -15.38
CA ILE A 199 17.66 -8.85 -15.47
C ILE A 199 16.69 -7.70 -15.69
N GLU A 200 15.75 -7.84 -16.61
CA GLU A 200 14.70 -6.85 -16.74
C GLU A 200 13.79 -6.88 -15.50
N GLY A 201 13.72 -5.74 -14.84
CA GLY A 201 12.93 -5.54 -13.62
C GLY A 201 11.53 -5.02 -13.91
N LYS A 202 10.75 -4.89 -12.85
CA LYS A 202 9.36 -4.40 -12.93
C LYS A 202 9.30 -2.88 -12.94
N ALA A 203 8.38 -2.32 -13.73
CA ALA A 203 8.07 -0.88 -13.70
C ALA A 203 7.56 -0.44 -12.32
N SER A 204 6.86 -1.33 -11.61
CA SER A 204 6.33 -1.08 -10.25
C SER A 204 7.40 -1.03 -9.16
N ASN A 205 8.65 -1.47 -9.41
CA ASN A 205 9.77 -1.34 -8.46
C ASN A 205 10.29 0.11 -8.42
N ILE A 206 9.41 1.02 -8.07
CA ILE A 206 9.67 2.47 -8.00
C ILE A 206 10.53 2.77 -6.77
N LYS A 207 11.50 3.68 -6.94
CA LYS A 207 12.25 4.28 -5.82
C LYS A 207 11.54 5.55 -5.37
N ILE A 208 10.99 5.54 -4.18
CA ILE A 208 10.42 6.74 -3.56
C ILE A 208 11.53 7.76 -3.35
N THR A 209 11.45 8.85 -4.10
CA THR A 209 12.45 9.93 -4.08
C THR A 209 11.79 11.26 -3.75
N TYR A 210 10.59 11.48 -4.27
CA TYR A 210 9.76 12.65 -4.05
C TYR A 210 8.42 12.23 -3.43
N ASN A 211 7.71 13.15 -2.82
CA ASN A 211 6.40 12.86 -2.20
C ASN A 211 5.38 12.34 -3.23
N HIS A 212 5.42 12.84 -4.47
CA HIS A 212 4.52 12.35 -5.51
C HIS A 212 4.74 10.87 -5.89
N ASP A 213 5.94 10.31 -5.68
CA ASP A 213 6.18 8.88 -5.90
C ASP A 213 5.39 8.03 -4.89
N LEU A 214 5.38 8.46 -3.62
CA LEU A 214 4.60 7.80 -2.57
C LEU A 214 3.09 7.91 -2.86
N ASN A 215 2.64 9.11 -3.26
CA ASN A 215 1.25 9.34 -3.63
C ASN A 215 0.80 8.49 -4.84
N LEU A 216 1.70 8.26 -5.79
CA LEU A 216 1.42 7.34 -6.91
C LEU A 216 1.21 5.90 -6.43
N LEU A 217 2.07 5.43 -5.51
CA LEU A 217 1.94 4.08 -4.95
C LEU A 217 0.65 3.93 -4.15
N ARG A 218 0.29 4.90 -3.31
CA ARG A 218 -0.97 4.93 -2.56
C ARG A 218 -2.20 4.86 -3.47
N LYS A 219 -2.19 5.56 -4.61
CA LYS A 219 -3.28 5.53 -5.59
C LYS A 219 -3.45 4.18 -6.29
N LEU A 220 -2.39 3.40 -6.42
CA LEU A 220 -2.44 2.06 -7.01
C LEU A 220 -3.02 1.01 -6.05
N ASN A 221 -3.08 1.30 -4.76
CA ASN A 221 -3.54 0.41 -3.71
C ASN A 221 -4.92 0.88 -3.23
N SER A 222 -5.97 0.37 -3.84
CA SER A 222 -7.35 0.58 -3.41
C SER A 222 -7.92 -0.69 -2.78
N ARG A 223 -8.81 -0.52 -1.79
CA ARG A 223 -9.52 -1.60 -1.11
C ARG A 223 -11.00 -1.48 -1.44
N VAL A 224 -11.63 -2.59 -1.79
CA VAL A 224 -13.04 -2.64 -2.13
C VAL A 224 -13.77 -3.52 -1.11
N GLY A 225 -14.86 -3.01 -0.57
CA GLY A 225 -15.79 -3.78 0.24
C GLY A 225 -17.20 -3.76 -0.34
N SER A 226 -17.96 -4.80 -0.08
CA SER A 226 -19.37 -4.90 -0.45
C SER A 226 -20.23 -5.06 0.79
N GLY A 227 -21.41 -4.47 0.77
CA GLY A 227 -22.44 -4.62 1.81
C GLY A 227 -23.78 -4.95 1.17
N PHE A 228 -24.58 -5.65 1.94
CA PHE A 228 -25.95 -5.98 1.59
C PHE A 228 -26.80 -5.94 2.83
N ASP A 229 -27.95 -5.21 2.76
CA ASP A 229 -28.93 -5.18 3.83
C ASP A 229 -30.34 -5.31 3.29
N LEU A 230 -31.23 -5.91 4.07
CA LEU A 230 -32.62 -6.14 3.72
C LEU A 230 -33.51 -5.95 4.93
N HIS A 231 -34.54 -5.11 4.77
CA HIS A 231 -35.52 -4.82 5.82
C HIS A 231 -36.95 -5.03 5.33
N THR A 232 -37.83 -5.46 6.23
CA THR A 232 -39.24 -5.62 5.97
C THR A 232 -40.01 -4.31 6.11
N TYR A 233 -41.09 -4.18 5.32
CA TYR A 233 -42.02 -3.08 5.45
C TYR A 233 -43.11 -3.38 6.48
N LYS A 234 -43.57 -2.31 7.13
CA LYS A 234 -44.83 -2.26 7.86
C LYS A 234 -45.63 -1.03 7.41
N PRO A 235 -46.96 -0.98 7.65
CA PRO A 235 -47.74 0.24 7.39
C PRO A 235 -47.15 1.44 8.11
N GLY A 236 -47.08 2.61 7.43
CA GLY A 236 -46.49 3.83 8.01
C GLY A 236 -46.67 5.03 7.10
N THR A 237 -45.98 6.12 7.39
CA THR A 237 -46.07 7.39 6.66
C THR A 237 -44.75 7.81 6.02
N GLY A 238 -43.74 6.91 6.05
CA GLY A 238 -42.43 7.13 5.49
C GLY A 238 -41.34 6.43 6.28
N PHE A 239 -40.10 6.45 5.74
CA PHE A 239 -38.92 5.91 6.39
C PHE A 239 -37.65 6.67 5.95
N ILE A 240 -36.60 6.52 6.71
CA ILE A 240 -35.30 7.15 6.42
C ILE A 240 -34.52 6.24 5.45
N ILE A 241 -33.90 6.82 4.41
CA ILE A 241 -33.01 6.13 3.49
C ILE A 241 -31.85 7.04 3.09
N GLY A 242 -30.61 6.64 3.44
CA GLY A 242 -29.43 7.47 3.28
C GLY A 242 -29.52 8.79 4.07
N GLY A 243 -30.12 8.76 5.24
CA GLY A 243 -30.37 9.92 6.09
C GLY A 243 -31.47 10.87 5.59
N TYR A 244 -32.13 10.57 4.46
CA TYR A 244 -33.21 11.35 3.87
C TYR A 244 -34.57 10.75 4.24
N MET A 245 -35.51 11.56 4.77
CA MET A 245 -36.87 11.12 5.06
C MET A 245 -37.69 11.02 3.77
N LEU A 246 -38.04 9.81 3.39
CA LEU A 246 -38.89 9.53 2.22
C LEU A 246 -40.32 9.30 2.66
N GLN A 247 -41.24 10.13 2.21
CA GLN A 247 -42.68 10.05 2.51
C GLN A 247 -43.34 9.00 1.61
N CYS A 248 -44.00 8.00 2.21
CA CYS A 248 -44.77 6.94 1.52
C CYS A 248 -45.64 6.18 2.51
N ASP A 249 -46.46 5.23 2.03
CA ASP A 249 -47.36 4.43 2.85
C ASP A 249 -46.70 3.28 3.63
N TYR A 250 -45.35 3.29 3.71
CA TYR A 250 -44.58 2.26 4.39
C TYR A 250 -43.68 2.87 5.47
N ALA A 251 -43.38 2.10 6.48
CA ALA A 251 -42.27 2.30 7.42
C ALA A 251 -41.40 1.02 7.43
N ILE A 252 -40.19 1.14 7.90
CA ILE A 252 -39.28 0.00 8.06
C ILE A 252 -39.50 -0.66 9.43
N GLU A 253 -39.50 -1.99 9.47
CA GLU A 253 -39.45 -2.75 10.70
C GLU A 253 -37.99 -3.03 11.06
N ALA A 254 -37.44 -2.35 12.09
CA ALA A 254 -36.06 -2.45 12.49
C ALA A 254 -35.88 -2.23 13.99
N HIS A 255 -34.73 -2.65 14.54
CA HIS A 255 -34.30 -2.36 15.92
C HIS A 255 -33.65 -0.97 16.02
N SER A 256 -33.02 -0.48 14.94
CA SER A 256 -32.44 0.86 14.78
C SER A 256 -33.46 1.82 14.15
N ASP A 257 -33.01 2.93 13.56
CA ASP A 257 -33.83 3.80 12.71
C ASP A 257 -34.23 3.16 11.36
N GLY A 258 -33.62 2.00 11.02
CA GLY A 258 -33.93 1.18 9.84
C GLY A 258 -33.41 1.76 8.53
N ASP A 259 -32.37 2.59 8.55
CA ASP A 259 -31.78 3.10 7.31
C ASP A 259 -30.94 2.00 6.62
N VAL A 260 -31.63 1.18 5.82
CA VAL A 260 -31.05 0.06 5.07
C VAL A 260 -29.91 0.48 4.15
N LEU A 261 -29.89 1.73 3.65
CA LEU A 261 -28.83 2.24 2.78
C LEU A 261 -27.56 2.53 3.58
N LEU A 262 -27.70 3.20 4.72
CA LEU A 262 -26.53 3.48 5.59
C LEU A 262 -25.97 2.19 6.20
N HIS A 263 -26.79 1.20 6.57
CA HIS A 263 -26.31 -0.10 7.05
C HIS A 263 -25.49 -0.83 5.98
N SER A 264 -26.02 -0.94 4.75
CA SER A 264 -25.29 -1.55 3.64
C SER A 264 -23.96 -0.83 3.36
N ILE A 265 -23.94 0.52 3.39
CA ILE A 265 -22.71 1.30 3.21
C ILE A 265 -21.72 1.08 4.36
N ALA A 266 -22.19 1.03 5.61
CA ALA A 266 -21.35 0.76 6.78
C ALA A 266 -20.64 -0.60 6.66
N ASP A 267 -21.37 -1.65 6.30
CA ASP A 267 -20.80 -2.97 6.03
C ASP A 267 -19.77 -2.95 4.89
N SER A 268 -20.04 -2.18 3.83
CA SER A 268 -19.08 -2.01 2.75
C SER A 268 -17.79 -1.33 3.22
N ILE A 269 -17.89 -0.31 4.08
CA ILE A 269 -16.72 0.40 4.64
C ILE A 269 -15.90 -0.54 5.52
N LEU A 270 -16.56 -1.22 6.47
CA LEU A 270 -15.90 -2.15 7.39
C LEU A 270 -15.28 -3.33 6.64
N GLY A 271 -15.98 -3.88 5.65
CA GLY A 271 -15.48 -4.95 4.79
C GLY A 271 -14.24 -4.54 3.99
N ALA A 272 -14.24 -3.33 3.39
CA ALA A 272 -13.07 -2.80 2.68
C ALA A 272 -11.86 -2.61 3.61
N ALA A 273 -12.10 -2.24 4.87
CA ALA A 273 -11.08 -2.10 5.90
C ALA A 273 -10.64 -3.44 6.53
N ALA A 274 -11.29 -4.57 6.17
CA ALA A 274 -11.09 -5.88 6.77
C ALA A 274 -11.42 -5.93 8.29
N LEU A 275 -12.42 -5.14 8.73
CA LEU A 275 -12.86 -5.04 10.13
C LEU A 275 -14.10 -5.90 10.43
N GLY A 276 -14.68 -6.59 9.43
CA GLY A 276 -15.89 -7.38 9.55
C GLY A 276 -17.15 -6.59 9.17
N ASP A 277 -18.19 -6.62 9.97
CA ASP A 277 -19.50 -6.04 9.72
C ASP A 277 -20.03 -5.21 10.91
N ILE A 278 -21.16 -4.51 10.71
CA ILE A 278 -21.78 -3.69 11.80
C ILE A 278 -22.21 -4.52 13.00
N GLY A 279 -22.56 -5.80 12.82
CA GLY A 279 -22.99 -6.69 13.91
C GLY A 279 -21.90 -6.98 14.92
N ILE A 280 -20.61 -6.86 14.54
CA ILE A 280 -19.48 -7.00 15.45
C ILE A 280 -19.43 -5.84 16.45
N PHE A 281 -19.76 -4.62 16.01
CA PHE A 281 -19.63 -3.39 16.79
C PHE A 281 -20.96 -2.95 17.41
N PHE A 282 -22.07 -3.21 16.72
CA PHE A 282 -23.43 -2.79 17.10
C PHE A 282 -24.39 -3.98 17.16
N SER A 283 -24.15 -4.85 18.14
CA SER A 283 -24.96 -6.07 18.30
C SER A 283 -26.41 -5.74 18.62
N ASP A 284 -27.36 -6.38 17.94
CA ASP A 284 -28.79 -6.31 18.23
C ASP A 284 -29.17 -6.82 19.63
N LYS A 285 -28.28 -7.56 20.29
CA LYS A 285 -28.46 -8.07 21.65
C LYS A 285 -28.15 -7.01 22.71
N ASP A 286 -27.49 -5.90 22.34
CA ASP A 286 -27.19 -4.82 23.27
C ASP A 286 -28.34 -3.82 23.28
N PRO A 287 -29.04 -3.64 24.43
CA PRO A 287 -30.15 -2.71 24.55
C PRO A 287 -29.79 -1.23 24.28
N SER A 288 -28.49 -0.87 24.40
CA SER A 288 -28.00 0.48 24.11
C SER A 288 -28.08 0.84 22.64
N ASN A 289 -28.11 -0.16 21.76
CA ASN A 289 -28.21 0.05 20.31
C ASN A 289 -29.67 0.21 19.82
N LYS A 290 -30.65 0.09 20.72
CA LYS A 290 -32.06 0.24 20.33
C LYS A 290 -32.40 1.68 19.92
N GLY A 291 -32.84 1.85 18.66
CA GLY A 291 -33.17 3.15 18.11
C GLY A 291 -31.92 3.98 17.74
N LEU A 292 -30.74 3.36 17.62
CA LEU A 292 -29.52 4.04 17.22
C LEU A 292 -29.69 4.69 15.83
N ASP A 293 -29.29 5.95 15.72
CA ASP A 293 -29.22 6.67 14.44
C ASP A 293 -28.10 6.08 13.57
N SER A 294 -28.44 5.61 12.38
CA SER A 294 -27.47 5.00 11.46
C SER A 294 -26.36 5.95 11.02
N LYS A 295 -26.52 7.25 11.19
CA LYS A 295 -25.45 8.24 10.99
C LYS A 295 -24.32 8.07 12.02
N GLU A 296 -24.64 7.66 13.26
CA GLU A 296 -23.61 7.38 14.27
C GLU A 296 -22.81 6.14 13.91
N ILE A 297 -23.46 5.12 13.31
CA ILE A 297 -22.77 3.93 12.76
C ILE A 297 -21.79 4.36 11.68
N ILE A 298 -22.22 5.21 10.74
CA ILE A 298 -21.32 5.72 9.68
C ILE A 298 -20.18 6.55 10.28
N ASN A 299 -20.45 7.43 11.24
CA ASN A 299 -19.40 8.22 11.90
C ASN A 299 -18.34 7.30 12.55
N PHE A 300 -18.77 6.27 13.26
CA PHE A 300 -17.87 5.25 13.80
C PHE A 300 -17.03 4.57 12.70
N CYS A 301 -17.66 4.17 11.59
CA CYS A 301 -16.94 3.56 10.47
C CYS A 301 -15.90 4.52 9.87
N LEU A 302 -16.26 5.82 9.71
CA LEU A 302 -15.34 6.84 9.22
C LEU A 302 -14.15 7.07 10.18
N GLU A 303 -14.39 7.08 11.48
CA GLU A 303 -13.31 7.15 12.49
C GLU A 303 -12.38 5.96 12.39
N LYS A 304 -12.92 4.74 12.30
CA LYS A 304 -12.12 3.52 12.18
C LYS A 304 -11.24 3.48 10.93
N ILE A 305 -11.76 3.85 9.77
CA ILE A 305 -10.95 3.89 8.55
C ILE A 305 -9.92 5.03 8.61
N HIS A 306 -10.25 6.15 9.25
CA HIS A 306 -9.32 7.27 9.44
C HIS A 306 -8.16 6.89 10.38
N GLU A 307 -8.42 6.15 11.48
CA GLU A 307 -7.38 5.56 12.35
C GLU A 307 -6.40 4.66 11.55
N MET A 308 -6.88 4.05 10.46
CA MET A 308 -6.08 3.22 9.54
C MET A 308 -5.46 4.03 8.39
N ASN A 309 -5.53 5.35 8.44
CA ASN A 309 -5.09 6.26 7.38
C ASN A 309 -5.79 6.00 6.03
N LEU A 310 -7.09 5.66 6.06
CA LEU A 310 -7.91 5.41 4.89
C LEU A 310 -9.05 6.42 4.79
N GLU A 311 -9.48 6.71 3.56
CA GLU A 311 -10.65 7.53 3.25
C GLU A 311 -11.49 6.90 2.14
N ILE A 312 -12.77 7.29 2.06
CA ILE A 312 -13.67 6.84 1.00
C ILE A 312 -13.30 7.51 -0.32
N CYS A 313 -12.98 6.71 -1.34
CA CYS A 313 -12.75 7.16 -2.71
C CYS A 313 -14.08 7.38 -3.46
N ASN A 314 -14.94 6.36 -3.44
CA ASN A 314 -16.29 6.42 -3.99
C ASN A 314 -17.20 5.36 -3.36
N VAL A 315 -18.50 5.60 -3.47
CA VAL A 315 -19.58 4.67 -3.09
C VAL A 315 -20.46 4.44 -4.30
N ASP A 316 -20.86 3.18 -4.54
CA ASP A 316 -21.88 2.81 -5.50
C ASP A 316 -22.95 1.95 -4.82
N ALA A 317 -24.20 2.40 -4.81
CA ALA A 317 -25.28 1.71 -4.13
C ALA A 317 -26.49 1.49 -5.09
N THR A 318 -27.12 0.34 -4.93
CA THR A 318 -28.34 -0.02 -5.66
C THR A 318 -29.44 -0.35 -4.66
N ILE A 319 -30.52 0.45 -4.68
CA ILE A 319 -31.73 0.20 -3.92
C ILE A 319 -32.64 -0.69 -4.74
N ILE A 320 -33.12 -1.79 -4.15
CA ILE A 320 -33.95 -2.80 -4.79
C ILE A 320 -35.31 -2.80 -4.09
N CYS A 321 -36.32 -2.21 -4.74
CA CYS A 321 -37.71 -2.16 -4.22
C CYS A 321 -38.71 -1.94 -5.34
N GLU A 322 -39.92 -2.45 -5.19
CA GLU A 322 -41.01 -2.18 -6.11
C GLU A 322 -41.67 -0.82 -5.84
N SER A 323 -41.74 -0.46 -4.57
CA SER A 323 -42.29 0.79 -4.06
C SER A 323 -41.59 1.16 -2.75
N PRO A 324 -41.40 2.46 -2.45
CA PRO A 324 -41.74 3.64 -3.27
C PRO A 324 -40.80 3.86 -4.45
N LYS A 325 -41.17 4.77 -5.37
CA LYS A 325 -40.27 5.17 -6.47
C LYS A 325 -39.11 6.01 -5.93
N ILE A 326 -37.89 5.53 -6.06
CA ILE A 326 -36.68 6.20 -5.56
C ILE A 326 -36.21 7.33 -6.50
N SER A 327 -36.39 7.17 -7.81
CA SER A 327 -35.85 8.11 -8.82
C SER A 327 -36.18 9.60 -8.55
N PRO A 328 -37.39 9.99 -8.12
CA PRO A 328 -37.68 11.41 -7.82
C PRO A 328 -36.89 11.96 -6.62
N HIS A 329 -36.45 11.11 -5.73
CA HIS A 329 -35.75 11.45 -4.49
C HIS A 329 -34.23 11.31 -4.58
N ARG A 330 -33.74 10.78 -5.71
CA ARG A 330 -32.33 10.41 -5.92
C ARG A 330 -31.36 11.54 -5.53
N ASN A 331 -31.61 12.75 -5.98
CA ASN A 331 -30.69 13.88 -5.72
C ASN A 331 -30.69 14.26 -4.23
N ASN A 332 -31.82 14.27 -3.56
CA ASN A 332 -31.92 14.56 -2.15
C ASN A 332 -31.19 13.50 -1.29
N ILE A 333 -31.29 12.22 -1.68
CA ILE A 333 -30.57 11.13 -1.02
C ILE A 333 -29.04 11.28 -1.23
N ILE A 334 -28.59 11.62 -2.45
CA ILE A 334 -27.18 11.88 -2.74
C ILE A 334 -26.66 13.08 -1.94
N ASP A 335 -27.48 14.13 -1.81
CA ASP A 335 -27.12 15.32 -1.03
C ASP A 335 -26.89 14.94 0.44
N SER A 336 -27.81 14.18 1.03
CA SER A 336 -27.69 13.67 2.39
C SER A 336 -26.48 12.75 2.57
N LEU A 337 -26.28 11.78 1.66
CA LEU A 337 -25.11 10.87 1.69
C LEU A 337 -23.79 11.64 1.58
N SER A 338 -23.72 12.68 0.74
CA SER A 338 -22.52 13.50 0.59
C SER A 338 -22.13 14.19 1.92
N GLU A 339 -23.10 14.68 2.66
CA GLU A 339 -22.88 15.29 3.98
C GLU A 339 -22.46 14.26 5.04
N ILE A 340 -23.15 13.11 5.08
CA ILE A 340 -22.89 12.05 6.06
C ILE A 340 -21.51 11.40 5.82
N LEU A 341 -21.21 11.04 4.57
CA LEU A 341 -19.97 10.35 4.19
C LEU A 341 -18.77 11.30 4.02
N LYS A 342 -19.01 12.62 4.04
CA LYS A 342 -17.99 13.67 3.84
C LYS A 342 -17.23 13.54 2.52
N ILE A 343 -17.90 13.10 1.45
CA ILE A 343 -17.35 12.97 0.11
C ILE A 343 -18.14 13.78 -0.92
N SER A 344 -17.51 14.09 -2.05
CA SER A 344 -18.18 14.81 -3.14
C SER A 344 -19.36 14.01 -3.71
N LYS A 345 -20.46 14.68 -4.08
CA LYS A 345 -21.61 14.08 -4.76
C LYS A 345 -21.22 13.34 -6.04
N SER A 346 -20.16 13.78 -6.72
CA SER A 346 -19.63 13.11 -7.91
C SER A 346 -19.04 11.71 -7.64
N ASN A 347 -18.76 11.41 -6.37
CA ASN A 347 -18.21 10.13 -5.91
C ASN A 347 -19.29 9.19 -5.37
N ILE A 348 -20.57 9.55 -5.49
CA ILE A 348 -21.70 8.76 -5.02
C ILE A 348 -22.54 8.29 -6.21
N GLY A 349 -22.44 7.01 -6.54
CA GLY A 349 -23.35 6.32 -7.43
C GLY A 349 -24.57 5.84 -6.65
N LEU A 350 -25.79 6.27 -7.05
CA LEU A 350 -27.02 5.77 -6.48
C LEU A 350 -27.95 5.33 -7.62
N LYS A 351 -28.34 4.08 -7.58
CA LYS A 351 -29.24 3.41 -8.55
C LYS A 351 -30.43 2.83 -7.84
N ALA A 352 -31.52 2.65 -8.56
CA ALA A 352 -32.68 1.93 -8.04
C ALA A 352 -33.19 0.97 -9.13
N THR A 353 -33.60 -0.21 -8.71
CA THR A 353 -34.21 -1.22 -9.57
C THR A 353 -35.36 -1.92 -8.87
N THR A 354 -36.20 -2.64 -9.64
CA THR A 354 -37.20 -3.55 -9.12
C THR A 354 -36.67 -4.97 -9.06
N SER A 355 -37.40 -5.87 -8.42
CA SER A 355 -37.14 -7.33 -8.49
C SER A 355 -38.01 -8.01 -9.54
N GLU A 356 -38.65 -7.26 -10.46
CA GLU A 356 -39.53 -7.74 -11.49
C GLU A 356 -40.71 -8.59 -10.92
N LYS A 357 -41.24 -8.15 -9.76
CA LYS A 357 -42.31 -8.82 -9.00
C LYS A 357 -41.96 -10.22 -8.48
N ILE A 358 -40.66 -10.53 -8.34
CA ILE A 358 -40.19 -11.81 -7.83
C ILE A 358 -39.81 -11.71 -6.36
N GLY A 359 -40.24 -12.70 -5.56
CA GLY A 359 -39.87 -12.85 -4.16
C GLY A 359 -40.49 -11.78 -3.25
N ILE A 360 -39.99 -11.71 -2.02
CA ILE A 360 -40.52 -10.81 -0.97
C ILE A 360 -40.44 -9.32 -1.33
N ILE A 361 -39.46 -8.92 -2.12
CA ILE A 361 -39.35 -7.56 -2.63
C ILE A 361 -40.42 -7.31 -3.66
N GLY A 362 -40.63 -8.27 -4.60
CA GLY A 362 -41.66 -8.22 -5.63
C GLY A 362 -43.09 -8.21 -5.08
N GLU A 363 -43.29 -8.77 -3.90
CA GLU A 363 -44.56 -8.76 -3.16
C GLU A 363 -44.77 -7.48 -2.31
N HIS A 364 -43.90 -6.45 -2.45
CA HIS A 364 -43.93 -5.22 -1.68
C HIS A 364 -43.80 -5.43 -0.16
N LYS A 365 -43.09 -6.48 0.27
CA LYS A 365 -42.89 -6.80 1.69
C LYS A 365 -41.57 -6.34 2.26
N ALA A 366 -40.59 -6.03 1.37
CA ALA A 366 -39.23 -5.66 1.79
C ALA A 366 -38.57 -4.69 0.81
N ILE A 367 -37.53 -4.06 1.30
CA ILE A 367 -36.54 -3.29 0.54
C ILE A 367 -35.16 -3.87 0.81
N ALA A 368 -34.33 -3.96 -0.21
CA ALA A 368 -32.92 -4.35 -0.08
C ALA A 368 -32.01 -3.30 -0.67
N VAL A 369 -30.80 -3.25 -0.18
CA VAL A 369 -29.72 -2.42 -0.72
C VAL A 369 -28.46 -3.25 -0.84
N GLN A 370 -27.81 -3.12 -1.98
CA GLN A 370 -26.45 -3.58 -2.21
C GLN A 370 -25.56 -2.38 -2.43
N SER A 371 -24.42 -2.33 -1.74
CA SER A 371 -23.44 -1.26 -1.91
C SER A 371 -22.04 -1.80 -2.12
N LEU A 372 -21.21 -0.96 -2.72
CA LEU A 372 -19.77 -1.13 -2.89
C LEU A 372 -19.09 0.16 -2.46
N VAL A 373 -18.05 0.03 -1.64
CA VAL A 373 -17.20 1.16 -1.23
C VAL A 373 -15.78 0.87 -1.64
N ASN A 374 -15.14 1.86 -2.24
CA ASN A 374 -13.72 1.85 -2.52
C ASN A 374 -13.02 2.80 -1.54
N LEU A 375 -12.07 2.26 -0.77
CA LEU A 375 -11.19 3.01 0.11
C LEU A 375 -9.83 3.21 -0.53
N LYS A 376 -9.19 4.33 -0.23
CA LYS A 376 -7.80 4.64 -0.58
C LYS A 376 -7.07 5.20 0.62
N GLU A 377 -5.74 5.18 0.62
CA GLU A 377 -4.96 5.86 1.64
C GLU A 377 -5.11 7.38 1.54
N ILE A 378 -5.13 8.04 2.70
CA ILE A 378 -5.09 9.51 2.82
C ILE A 378 -3.71 9.99 2.30
N LEU A 379 -3.71 10.97 1.40
CA LEU A 379 -2.52 11.53 0.77
C LEU A 379 -1.86 12.60 1.62
#